data_a6f085f9371cc89ddd41e3e5d737db00
#
_entry.id   a6f085f9371cc89ddd41e3e5d737db00
#
_cell.length_a   1.000
_cell.length_b   1.000
_cell.length_c   1.000
_cell.angle_alpha   90.00
_cell.angle_beta   90.00
_cell.angle_gamma   90.00
#
_symmetry.space_group_name_H-M   'P 1'
#
loop_
_entity.id
_entity.type
_entity.pdbx_description
1 polymer ?
#
loop_
_entity_poly.entity_id
_entity_poly.type
_entity_poly.pdbx_seq_one_letter_code
_entity_poly.pdbx_strand_id
1 'polypeptide(L)'
;MRQSHIAIIGAPLDLGQGRRGVDMGPSAMRVANLNARVASLGYTVEDLGNVPVEQAEALPEGDASARYLPQIAAACGRLAALVEQALARGSVPLVLGGDHSVAVGTASGVSQYFRGRNQTAGLIWLDAHADMNTPTSSSSGNVHGMPPASAPPCAAAPPTARRTWQWK
;
A
#
# COMPACT_ATOMS: atom_id res chain seq x y z
N MET A 1 -9.35 -28.85 -3.08
CA MET A 1 -9.05 -27.40 -3.34
C MET A 1 -7.90 -27.02 -2.44
N ARG A 2 -6.83 -26.33 -2.95
CA ARG A 2 -5.80 -25.80 -2.06
C ARG A 2 -6.43 -24.70 -1.22
N GLN A 3 -6.36 -24.84 0.10
CA GLN A 3 -6.82 -23.81 1.02
C GLN A 3 -5.91 -22.58 0.82
N SER A 4 -6.49 -21.47 0.41
CA SER A 4 -5.73 -20.24 0.19
C SER A 4 -5.34 -19.64 1.54
N HIS A 5 -4.08 -19.28 1.70
CA HIS A 5 -3.54 -18.62 2.88
C HIS A 5 -3.63 -17.10 2.71
N ILE A 6 -4.13 -16.42 3.73
CA ILE A 6 -4.19 -14.95 3.79
C ILE A 6 -3.21 -14.49 4.85
N ALA A 7 -2.30 -13.60 4.48
CA ALA A 7 -1.39 -12.92 5.39
C ALA A 7 -1.89 -11.50 5.64
N ILE A 8 -2.37 -11.21 6.85
CA ILE A 8 -2.83 -9.88 7.25
C ILE A 8 -1.63 -9.05 7.69
N ILE A 9 -1.46 -7.86 7.12
CA ILE A 9 -0.37 -6.93 7.41
C ILE A 9 -0.98 -5.57 7.73
N GLY A 10 -0.75 -5.05 8.92
CA GLY A 10 -1.17 -3.70 9.27
C GLY A 10 -0.11 -2.65 8.88
N ALA A 11 -0.55 -1.53 8.35
CA ALA A 11 0.28 -0.38 8.04
C ALA A 11 -0.40 0.89 8.57
N PRO A 12 -0.19 1.24 9.86
CA PRO A 12 -0.88 2.34 10.53
C PRO A 12 -0.29 3.70 10.13
N LEU A 13 -0.25 3.99 8.81
CA LEU A 13 0.21 5.26 8.26
C LEU A 13 -0.89 6.32 8.33
N ASP A 14 -0.53 7.53 8.80
CA ASP A 14 -1.36 8.72 8.68
C ASP A 14 -0.54 10.00 8.44
N LEU A 15 0.71 9.81 8.03
CA LEU A 15 1.66 10.88 7.70
C LEU A 15 1.38 11.50 6.33
N GLY A 16 0.76 10.74 5.42
CA GLY A 16 0.54 11.13 4.03
C GLY A 16 -0.67 12.05 3.82
N GLN A 17 -1.43 12.35 4.85
CA GLN A 17 -2.63 13.20 4.79
C GLN A 17 -2.62 14.30 5.84
N GLY A 18 -3.54 15.28 5.73
CA GLY A 18 -3.64 16.40 6.67
C GLY A 18 -4.52 16.13 7.90
N ARG A 19 -5.02 14.91 8.11
CA ARG A 19 -5.86 14.53 9.25
C ARG A 19 -5.27 13.34 9.97
N ARG A 20 -5.24 13.42 11.30
CA ARG A 20 -4.80 12.34 12.19
C ARG A 20 -5.90 11.32 12.44
N GLY A 21 -5.52 10.11 12.82
CA GLY A 21 -6.40 9.09 13.38
C GLY A 21 -6.72 7.91 12.46
N VAL A 22 -6.36 7.94 11.16
CA VAL A 22 -6.54 6.78 10.27
C VAL A 22 -5.53 5.65 10.54
N ASP A 23 -4.46 5.93 11.28
CA ASP A 23 -3.52 4.95 11.82
C ASP A 23 -4.21 3.89 12.71
N MET A 24 -5.38 4.22 13.27
CA MET A 24 -6.22 3.25 14.00
C MET A 24 -6.83 2.17 13.09
N GLY A 25 -6.83 2.34 11.77
CA GLY A 25 -7.47 1.44 10.81
C GLY A 25 -7.14 -0.04 11.01
N PRO A 26 -5.86 -0.45 11.07
CA PRO A 26 -5.50 -1.85 11.27
C PRO A 26 -6.03 -2.43 12.59
N SER A 27 -5.97 -1.65 13.68
CA SER A 27 -6.49 -2.05 14.99
C SER A 27 -8.02 -2.13 15.00
N ALA A 28 -8.70 -1.16 14.39
CA ALA A 28 -10.15 -1.15 14.29
C ALA A 28 -10.69 -2.37 13.52
N MET A 29 -10.04 -2.76 12.42
CA MET A 29 -10.41 -3.94 11.64
C MET A 29 -10.23 -5.23 12.44
N ARG A 30 -9.16 -5.34 13.23
CA ARG A 30 -8.93 -6.51 14.12
C ARG A 30 -9.96 -6.57 15.24
N VAL A 31 -10.28 -5.46 15.88
CA VAL A 31 -11.34 -5.37 16.90
C VAL A 31 -12.70 -5.72 16.31
N ALA A 32 -12.96 -5.37 15.03
CA ALA A 32 -14.15 -5.78 14.28
C ALA A 32 -14.12 -7.27 13.87
N ASN A 33 -13.17 -8.06 14.37
CA ASN A 33 -13.06 -9.49 14.19
C ASN A 33 -12.77 -9.93 12.75
N LEU A 34 -11.98 -9.13 12.01
CA LEU A 34 -11.63 -9.40 10.61
C LEU A 34 -11.05 -10.81 10.43
N ASN A 35 -10.11 -11.22 11.31
CA ASN A 35 -9.43 -12.51 11.20
C ASN A 35 -10.41 -13.69 11.21
N ALA A 36 -11.35 -13.68 12.14
CA ALA A 36 -12.38 -14.74 12.22
C ALA A 36 -13.35 -14.68 11.04
N ARG A 37 -13.69 -13.49 10.57
CA ARG A 37 -14.55 -13.34 9.37
C ARG A 37 -13.88 -13.90 8.12
N VAL A 38 -12.60 -13.63 7.91
CA VAL A 38 -11.85 -14.19 6.79
C VAL A 38 -11.69 -15.70 6.93
N ALA A 39 -11.41 -16.20 8.13
CA ALA A 39 -11.32 -17.63 8.40
C ALA A 39 -12.66 -18.35 8.15
N SER A 40 -13.81 -17.74 8.49
CA SER A 40 -15.14 -18.32 8.24
C SER A 40 -15.48 -18.47 6.75
N LEU A 41 -14.75 -17.77 5.87
CA LEU A 41 -14.86 -17.94 4.41
C LEU A 41 -14.04 -19.14 3.88
N GLY A 42 -13.38 -19.89 4.77
CA GLY A 42 -12.60 -21.07 4.40
C GLY A 42 -11.11 -20.79 4.12
N TYR A 43 -10.60 -19.61 4.47
CA TYR A 43 -9.19 -19.28 4.34
C TYR A 43 -8.42 -19.63 5.63
N THR A 44 -7.14 -20.00 5.47
CA THR A 44 -6.20 -19.99 6.59
C THR A 44 -5.65 -18.56 6.75
N VAL A 45 -5.71 -18.02 7.96
CA VAL A 45 -5.32 -16.64 8.23
C VAL A 45 -4.10 -16.62 9.15
N GLU A 46 -3.06 -15.87 8.73
CA GLU A 46 -1.90 -15.50 9.54
C GLU A 46 -1.89 -13.99 9.69
N ASP A 47 -1.83 -13.47 10.92
CA ASP A 47 -1.69 -12.03 11.17
C ASP A 47 -0.23 -11.72 11.47
N LEU A 48 0.42 -10.96 10.58
CA LEU A 48 1.83 -10.58 10.67
C LEU A 48 2.06 -9.31 11.53
N GLY A 49 1.00 -8.78 12.14
CA GLY A 49 1.09 -7.57 12.94
C GLY A 49 1.16 -6.29 12.10
N ASN A 50 1.74 -5.24 12.68
CA ASN A 50 1.90 -3.94 12.04
C ASN A 50 3.34 -3.66 11.66
N VAL A 51 3.54 -2.99 10.50
CA VAL A 51 4.83 -2.33 10.24
C VAL A 51 5.03 -1.17 11.22
N PRO A 52 6.26 -0.94 11.71
CA PRO A 52 6.56 0.24 12.52
C PRO A 52 6.37 1.52 11.71
N VAL A 53 5.63 2.48 12.29
CA VAL A 53 5.41 3.83 11.74
C VAL A 53 5.71 4.84 12.83
N GLU A 54 6.42 5.89 12.50
CA GLU A 54 6.72 6.98 13.40
C GLU A 54 5.50 7.90 13.58
N GLN A 55 5.43 8.59 14.72
CA GLN A 55 4.31 9.49 15.05
C GLN A 55 4.60 10.90 14.54
N ALA A 56 3.64 11.53 13.87
CA ALA A 56 3.79 12.86 13.28
C ALA A 56 4.23 13.94 14.30
N GLU A 57 3.75 13.82 15.53
CA GLU A 57 4.03 14.78 16.63
C GLU A 57 5.52 14.84 17.00
N ALA A 58 6.28 13.81 16.67
CA ALA A 58 7.72 13.72 16.97
C ALA A 58 8.59 14.07 15.75
N LEU A 59 8.01 14.49 14.64
CA LEU A 59 8.69 14.64 13.36
C LEU A 59 8.55 16.04 12.78
N PRO A 60 9.60 16.56 12.10
CA PRO A 60 9.41 17.70 11.22
C PRO A 60 8.66 17.30 9.96
N GLU A 61 7.76 18.15 9.47
CA GLU A 61 6.99 17.88 8.23
C GLU A 61 7.88 17.73 6.99
N GLY A 62 9.05 18.37 6.98
CA GLY A 62 9.98 18.33 5.86
C GLY A 62 9.55 19.22 4.69
N ASP A 63 9.67 18.71 3.46
CA ASP A 63 9.33 19.43 2.25
C ASP A 63 7.81 19.62 2.15
N ALA A 64 7.37 20.87 2.02
CA ALA A 64 5.96 21.24 1.93
C ALA A 64 5.25 20.63 0.69
N SER A 65 5.98 20.28 -0.35
CA SER A 65 5.44 19.64 -1.57
C SER A 65 5.26 18.13 -1.42
N ALA A 66 5.90 17.50 -0.41
CA ALA A 66 5.83 16.09 -0.11
C ALA A 66 6.13 15.85 1.39
N ARG A 67 5.17 16.18 2.24
CA ARG A 67 5.34 16.14 3.69
C ARG A 67 5.63 14.73 4.19
N TYR A 68 6.53 14.61 5.18
CA TYR A 68 6.94 13.35 5.79
C TYR A 68 7.42 12.27 4.81
N LEU A 69 7.83 12.65 3.58
CA LEU A 69 8.20 11.70 2.54
C LEU A 69 9.26 10.68 2.98
N PRO A 70 10.35 11.04 3.70
CA PRO A 70 11.34 10.07 4.14
C PRO A 70 10.76 8.98 5.06
N GLN A 71 9.89 9.37 5.99
CA GLN A 71 9.25 8.46 6.95
C GLN A 71 8.23 7.55 6.27
N ILE A 72 7.43 8.12 5.36
CA ILE A 72 6.48 7.37 4.55
C ILE A 72 7.24 6.35 3.68
N ALA A 73 8.31 6.76 3.03
CA ALA A 73 9.14 5.87 2.21
C ALA A 73 9.74 4.72 3.02
N ALA A 74 10.24 5.01 4.24
CA ALA A 74 10.77 4.00 5.13
C ALA A 74 9.70 2.99 5.58
N ALA A 75 8.49 3.45 5.93
CA ALA A 75 7.37 2.59 6.29
C ALA A 75 6.89 1.75 5.09
N CYS A 76 6.76 2.37 3.91
CA CYS A 76 6.43 1.67 2.67
C CYS A 76 7.48 0.62 2.28
N GLY A 77 8.77 0.88 2.51
CA GLY A 77 9.83 -0.09 2.29
C GLY A 77 9.68 -1.33 3.18
N ARG A 78 9.39 -1.14 4.48
CA ARG A 78 9.09 -2.25 5.41
C ARG A 78 7.84 -3.03 5.00
N LEU A 79 6.79 -2.33 4.57
CA LEU A 79 5.57 -2.95 4.08
C LEU A 79 5.84 -3.77 2.80
N ALA A 80 6.59 -3.24 1.85
CA ALA A 80 6.95 -3.93 0.62
C ALA A 80 7.67 -5.25 0.89
N ALA A 81 8.62 -5.26 1.83
CA ALA A 81 9.33 -6.47 2.22
C ALA A 81 8.38 -7.54 2.81
N LEU A 82 7.42 -7.15 3.65
CA LEU A 82 6.44 -8.11 4.20
C LEU A 82 5.48 -8.63 3.13
N VAL A 83 5.04 -7.78 2.21
CA VAL A 83 4.18 -8.18 1.08
C VAL A 83 4.91 -9.18 0.18
N GLU A 84 6.16 -8.90 -0.20
CA GLU A 84 6.98 -9.81 -0.98
C GLU A 84 7.18 -11.16 -0.25
N GLN A 85 7.48 -11.12 1.05
CA GLN A 85 7.65 -12.32 1.86
C GLN A 85 6.37 -13.16 1.95
N ALA A 86 5.19 -12.54 2.11
CA ALA A 86 3.91 -13.23 2.12
C ALA A 86 3.65 -13.94 0.78
N LEU A 87 3.87 -13.26 -0.33
CA LEU A 87 3.75 -13.83 -1.67
C LEU A 87 4.73 -14.98 -1.90
N ALA A 88 5.98 -14.85 -1.43
CA ALA A 88 7.00 -15.90 -1.54
C ALA A 88 6.62 -17.18 -0.78
N ARG A 89 5.86 -17.07 0.31
CA ARG A 89 5.30 -18.20 1.06
C ARG A 89 4.02 -18.77 0.44
N GLY A 90 3.53 -18.20 -0.65
CA GLY A 90 2.29 -18.61 -1.31
C GLY A 90 1.02 -18.07 -0.65
N SER A 91 1.15 -17.09 0.23
CA SER A 91 0.02 -16.38 0.84
C SER A 91 -0.43 -15.18 0.01
N VAL A 92 -1.71 -14.85 0.09
CA VAL A 92 -2.24 -13.60 -0.44
C VAL A 92 -2.14 -12.52 0.65
N PRO A 93 -1.37 -11.44 0.45
CA PRO A 93 -1.28 -10.36 1.42
C PRO A 93 -2.58 -9.56 1.44
N LEU A 94 -3.15 -9.37 2.64
CA LEU A 94 -4.26 -8.48 2.92
C LEU A 94 -3.74 -7.32 3.78
N VAL A 95 -3.47 -6.18 3.14
CA VAL A 95 -2.92 -5.00 3.81
C VAL A 95 -4.04 -4.15 4.39
N LEU A 96 -3.95 -3.87 5.69
CA LEU A 96 -4.85 -2.99 6.41
C LEU A 96 -4.17 -1.62 6.55
N GLY A 97 -4.68 -0.63 5.86
CA GLY A 97 -4.16 0.73 5.91
C GLY A 97 -4.77 1.55 7.05
N GLY A 98 -4.18 2.56 7.20
CA GLY A 98 -4.04 3.96 7.39
C GLY A 98 -4.45 4.79 6.18
N ASP A 99 -3.62 5.79 5.90
CA ASP A 99 -3.84 6.61 4.71
C ASP A 99 -3.40 5.88 3.42
N HIS A 100 -3.77 6.44 2.27
CA HIS A 100 -3.58 5.78 0.99
C HIS A 100 -2.11 5.64 0.55
N SER A 101 -1.14 6.26 1.24
CA SER A 101 0.30 6.05 0.99
C SER A 101 0.71 4.58 1.13
N VAL A 102 -0.04 3.77 1.91
CA VAL A 102 0.19 2.31 2.04
C VAL A 102 0.17 1.59 0.70
N ALA A 103 -0.53 2.13 -0.30
CA ALA A 103 -0.58 1.56 -1.63
C ALA A 103 0.79 1.55 -2.31
N VAL A 104 1.67 2.52 -2.03
CA VAL A 104 3.06 2.55 -2.54
C VAL A 104 3.83 1.32 -2.07
N GLY A 105 3.80 1.03 -0.76
CA GLY A 105 4.47 -0.14 -0.19
C GLY A 105 3.90 -1.45 -0.71
N THR A 106 2.57 -1.55 -0.76
CA THR A 106 1.86 -2.74 -1.25
C THR A 106 2.21 -3.04 -2.71
N ALA A 107 2.05 -2.05 -3.60
CA ALA A 107 2.35 -2.22 -5.01
C ALA A 107 3.83 -2.49 -5.27
N SER A 108 4.73 -1.88 -4.48
CA SER A 108 6.17 -2.13 -4.57
C SER A 108 6.52 -3.57 -4.23
N GLY A 109 5.98 -4.13 -3.14
CA GLY A 109 6.23 -5.52 -2.75
C GLY A 109 5.71 -6.52 -3.77
N VAL A 110 4.49 -6.29 -4.31
CA VAL A 110 3.95 -7.09 -5.41
C VAL A 110 4.84 -7.01 -6.65
N SER A 111 5.25 -5.81 -7.03
CA SER A 111 6.12 -5.59 -8.20
C SER A 111 7.47 -6.30 -8.03
N GLN A 112 8.10 -6.20 -6.87
CA GLN A 112 9.38 -6.86 -6.56
C GLN A 112 9.25 -8.38 -6.70
N TYR A 113 8.21 -8.96 -6.10
CA TYR A 113 7.96 -10.40 -6.16
C TYR A 113 7.84 -10.93 -7.60
N PHE A 114 7.01 -10.28 -8.43
CA PHE A 114 6.78 -10.73 -9.80
C PHE A 114 7.96 -10.44 -10.72
N ARG A 115 8.62 -9.28 -10.58
CA ARG A 115 9.83 -8.96 -11.35
C ARG A 115 10.97 -9.94 -11.08
N GLY A 116 11.17 -10.36 -9.83
CA GLY A 116 12.17 -11.39 -9.48
C GLY A 116 11.91 -12.75 -10.16
N ARG A 117 10.72 -12.93 -10.75
CA ARG A 117 10.30 -14.14 -11.49
C ARG A 117 10.11 -13.92 -12.99
N ASN A 118 10.54 -12.77 -13.51
CA ASN A 118 10.27 -12.34 -14.89
C ASN A 118 8.79 -12.38 -15.26
N GLN A 119 7.92 -12.03 -14.31
CA GLN A 119 6.48 -11.98 -14.47
C GLN A 119 5.98 -10.55 -14.33
N THR A 120 4.82 -10.26 -14.89
CA THR A 120 4.12 -8.98 -14.76
C THR A 120 2.92 -9.13 -13.83
N ALA A 121 2.60 -8.07 -13.10
CA ALA A 121 1.38 -7.94 -12.32
C ALA A 121 0.54 -6.78 -12.87
N GLY A 122 -0.79 -6.93 -12.84
CA GLY A 122 -1.72 -5.84 -13.10
C GLY A 122 -2.17 -5.19 -11.81
N LEU A 123 -2.58 -3.92 -11.88
CA LEU A 123 -3.17 -3.17 -10.77
C LEU A 123 -4.60 -2.79 -11.14
N ILE A 124 -5.55 -3.11 -10.25
CA ILE A 124 -6.92 -2.58 -10.28
C ILE A 124 -7.03 -1.57 -9.14
N TRP A 125 -7.32 -0.32 -9.50
CA TRP A 125 -7.45 0.79 -8.56
C TRP A 125 -8.93 1.13 -8.38
N LEU A 126 -9.47 0.90 -7.18
CA LEU A 126 -10.86 1.18 -6.82
C LEU A 126 -10.86 2.32 -5.81
N ASP A 127 -11.05 3.52 -6.28
CA ASP A 127 -11.02 4.76 -5.50
C ASP A 127 -11.89 5.84 -6.15
N ALA A 128 -12.40 6.77 -5.34
CA ALA A 128 -13.11 7.95 -5.82
C ALA A 128 -12.19 8.97 -6.50
N HIS A 129 -10.87 8.86 -6.30
CA HIS A 129 -9.84 9.75 -6.82
C HIS A 129 -8.81 8.95 -7.61
N ALA A 130 -8.09 9.64 -8.50
CA ALA A 130 -7.04 8.99 -9.30
C ALA A 130 -5.72 8.83 -8.53
N ASP A 131 -5.48 9.67 -7.52
CA ASP A 131 -4.27 9.74 -6.68
C ASP A 131 -2.96 9.85 -7.49
N MET A 132 -3.04 10.47 -8.66
CA MET A 132 -1.94 10.59 -9.62
C MET A 132 -1.20 11.93 -9.52
N ASN A 133 -1.29 12.63 -8.37
CA ASN A 133 -0.49 13.80 -8.14
C ASN A 133 1.00 13.47 -8.03
N THR A 134 1.81 14.49 -8.25
CA THR A 134 3.25 14.49 -7.99
C THR A 134 3.55 15.64 -7.01
N PRO A 135 4.75 15.72 -6.43
CA PRO A 135 5.13 16.87 -5.61
C PRO A 135 4.96 18.22 -6.32
N THR A 136 5.06 18.25 -7.66
CA THR A 136 4.90 19.47 -8.46
C THR A 136 3.44 19.79 -8.81
N SER A 137 2.52 18.84 -8.75
CA SER A 137 1.11 19.03 -9.08
C SER A 137 0.20 19.07 -7.84
N SER A 138 0.69 18.58 -6.70
CA SER A 138 -0.08 18.55 -5.45
C SER A 138 -0.19 19.95 -4.84
N SER A 139 -1.39 20.43 -4.63
CA SER A 139 -1.66 21.69 -3.92
C SER A 139 -1.49 21.58 -2.40
N SER A 140 -1.56 20.37 -1.85
CA SER A 140 -1.52 20.12 -0.40
C SER A 140 -0.18 19.57 0.08
N GLY A 141 0.66 19.02 -0.79
CA GLY A 141 1.85 18.26 -0.42
C GLY A 141 1.54 16.92 0.28
N ASN A 142 0.30 16.49 0.29
CA ASN A 142 -0.10 15.22 0.90
C ASN A 142 0.27 14.04 0.01
N VAL A 143 1.16 13.18 0.50
CA VAL A 143 1.69 12.03 -0.26
C VAL A 143 0.62 11.00 -0.57
N HIS A 144 -0.43 10.89 0.25
CA HIS A 144 -1.51 9.92 0.02
C HIS A 144 -2.26 10.11 -1.31
N GLY A 145 -2.20 11.29 -1.92
CA GLY A 145 -2.74 11.55 -3.25
C GLY A 145 -1.76 11.30 -4.41
N MET A 146 -0.62 10.64 -4.15
CA MET A 146 0.45 10.42 -5.13
C MET A 146 0.81 8.93 -5.39
N PRO A 147 0.13 7.91 -4.80
CA PRO A 147 0.63 6.55 -4.82
C PRO A 147 0.88 5.97 -6.23
N PRO A 148 -0.01 6.09 -7.23
CA PRO A 148 0.23 5.55 -8.55
C PRO A 148 1.40 6.21 -9.29
N ALA A 149 1.68 7.49 -9.02
CA ALA A 149 2.82 8.20 -9.61
C ALA A 149 4.15 7.80 -8.94
N SER A 150 4.09 7.34 -7.69
CA SER A 150 5.25 6.94 -6.89
C SER A 150 5.54 5.43 -6.92
N ALA A 151 4.56 4.62 -7.33
CA ALA A 151 4.75 3.17 -7.46
C ALA A 151 5.76 2.88 -8.57
N PRO A 152 6.72 1.95 -8.34
CA PRO A 152 7.61 1.55 -9.41
C PRO A 152 6.77 1.02 -10.57
N PRO A 153 7.09 1.33 -11.82
CA PRO A 153 6.32 0.86 -12.96
C PRO A 153 6.24 -0.67 -12.89
N CYS A 154 5.05 -1.19 -12.65
CA CYS A 154 4.76 -2.58 -12.95
C CYS A 154 5.16 -2.77 -14.41
N ALA A 155 6.20 -3.53 -14.68
CA ALA A 155 6.97 -3.66 -15.91
C ALA A 155 6.33 -2.93 -17.10
N ALA A 156 7.04 -1.94 -17.65
CA ALA A 156 6.55 -1.19 -18.79
C ALA A 156 5.93 -2.16 -19.79
N ALA A 157 4.64 -2.02 -20.05
CA ALA A 157 4.03 -2.69 -21.19
C ALA A 157 4.92 -2.37 -22.40
N PRO A 158 5.17 -3.34 -23.30
CA PRO A 158 6.01 -3.10 -24.44
C PRO A 158 5.51 -1.83 -25.18
N PRO A 159 6.39 -1.05 -25.83
CA PRO A 159 6.08 0.27 -26.38
C PRO A 159 4.85 0.35 -27.30
N THR A 160 4.31 -0.79 -27.72
CA THR A 160 3.14 -0.94 -28.58
C THR A 160 1.78 -0.81 -27.87
N ALA A 161 1.75 -0.77 -26.54
CA ALA A 161 0.52 -0.67 -25.76
C ALA A 161 0.33 0.71 -25.13
N ARG A 162 0.46 1.80 -25.91
CA ARG A 162 -0.07 3.10 -25.51
C ARG A 162 -1.59 3.06 -25.61
N ARG A 163 -2.28 2.59 -24.55
CA ARG A 163 -3.70 2.87 -24.37
C ARG A 163 -3.81 4.24 -23.69
N THR A 164 -4.10 5.26 -24.49
CA THR A 164 -4.59 6.54 -24.01
C THR A 164 -5.96 6.29 -23.37
N TRP A 165 -6.04 6.40 -22.05
CA TRP A 165 -7.32 6.42 -21.36
C TRP A 165 -7.97 7.78 -21.62
N GLN A 166 -9.00 7.81 -22.46
CA GLN A 166 -9.88 8.96 -22.59
C GLN A 166 -11.12 8.69 -21.73
N TRP A 167 -11.29 9.50 -20.71
CA TRP A 167 -12.55 9.57 -19.97
C TRP A 167 -13.57 10.32 -20.84
N LYS A 168 -14.71 9.71 -21.09
CA LYS A 168 -15.89 10.40 -21.63
C LYS A 168 -16.79 10.76 -20.47
#